data_be3345919c7a493fb60cf7727ee46ebf
#
_entry.id   be3345919c7a493fb60cf7727ee46ebf
#
_cell.length_a   1.000
_cell.length_b   1.000
_cell.length_c   1.000
_cell.angle_alpha   90.00
_cell.angle_beta   90.00
_cell.angle_gamma   90.00
#
_symmetry.space_group_name_H-M   'P 1'
#
loop_
_entity.id
_entity.type
_entity.pdbx_description
1 polymer ?
#
loop_
_entity_poly.entity_id
_entity_poly.type
_entity_poly.pdbx_seq_one_letter_code
_entity_poly.pdbx_strand_id
1 'polypeptide(L)'
;SEMCIRDSSKTFSHNNGNVDKEYYTEGLYVGYRYFDSFDVPVRYGFGYGLSYTTFETKVLSTVLKDNKIVVETETINTGDTYSGKEVVQLYATCPAGKLEKEYRRLVAFDKTGILAPGQSEKMTLEIALDKLTSYSEAEAAWVLEKGSYVIWTGNSLESSSPCAVLALDADVVL
;
A
#
# COMPACT_ATOMS: atom_id res chain seq x y z
N SER A 1 8.25 14.49 -7.25
CA SER A 1 9.59 15.00 -6.87
C SER A 1 9.52 16.15 -5.87
N GLU A 2 8.56 17.08 -5.98
CA GLU A 2 8.36 18.11 -4.96
C GLU A 2 7.90 17.55 -3.60
N MET A 3 7.25 16.42 -3.61
CA MET A 3 6.88 15.73 -2.40
C MET A 3 8.11 15.38 -1.55
N CYS A 4 9.15 14.84 -2.17
CA CYS A 4 10.38 14.51 -1.47
C CYS A 4 11.21 15.71 -1.02
N ILE A 5 11.08 16.86 -1.69
CA ILE A 5 11.87 18.06 -1.37
C ILE A 5 11.25 18.87 -0.24
N ARG A 6 9.93 18.87 -0.09
CA ARG A 6 9.24 19.53 1.02
C ARG A 6 9.22 18.75 2.30
N ASP A 7 9.55 17.51 2.20
CA ASP A 7 9.54 16.57 3.28
C ASP A 7 10.80 16.55 4.08
N SER A 8 11.63 17.55 3.92
CA SER A 8 12.65 17.86 4.89
C SER A 8 11.97 18.19 6.23
N SER A 9 11.14 17.27 6.70
CA SER A 9 10.79 17.22 8.09
C SER A 9 12.10 17.15 8.85
N LYS A 10 12.12 17.66 10.05
CA LYS A 10 13.27 17.59 10.95
C LYS A 10 13.80 16.17 11.21
N THR A 11 13.16 15.17 10.61
CA THR A 11 13.43 13.74 10.75
C THR A 11 14.21 13.13 9.58
N PHE A 12 14.39 13.84 8.45
CA PHE A 12 15.21 13.32 7.37
C PHE A 12 16.69 13.26 7.74
N SER A 13 17.32 12.18 7.32
CA SER A 13 18.76 12.00 7.45
C SER A 13 19.47 13.19 6.83
N HIS A 14 20.18 13.92 7.62
CA HIS A 14 21.07 14.95 7.16
C HIS A 14 22.50 14.46 7.34
N ASN A 15 23.22 14.40 6.25
CA ASN A 15 24.67 14.40 6.32
C ASN A 15 25.10 15.78 6.88
N ASN A 16 25.20 15.90 8.19
CA ASN A 16 25.61 17.13 8.90
C ASN A 16 27.06 17.56 8.61
N GLY A 17 27.50 17.40 7.35
CA GLY A 17 28.88 17.67 6.93
C GLY A 17 29.86 16.55 7.31
N ASN A 18 29.39 15.46 7.86
CA ASN A 18 30.23 14.29 8.11
C ASN A 18 30.26 13.41 6.85
N VAL A 19 31.36 13.44 6.14
CA VAL A 19 31.56 12.67 4.90
C VAL A 19 31.75 11.15 5.12
N ASP A 20 31.97 10.75 6.36
CA ASP A 20 32.29 9.37 6.72
C ASP A 20 31.10 8.56 7.20
N LYS A 21 30.00 9.22 7.57
CA LYS A 21 28.80 8.57 8.14
C LYS A 21 27.52 9.27 7.72
N GLU A 22 26.55 8.50 7.29
CA GLU A 22 25.19 8.92 7.04
C GLU A 22 24.26 8.17 8.00
N TYR A 23 23.31 8.89 8.59
CA TYR A 23 22.35 8.34 9.55
C TYR A 23 20.96 8.33 8.95
N TYR A 24 20.38 7.14 8.77
CA TYR A 24 18.99 6.94 8.31
C TYR A 24 18.06 6.94 9.52
N THR A 25 17.68 8.12 9.98
CA THR A 25 16.91 8.30 11.21
C THR A 25 15.40 8.12 11.02
N GLU A 26 14.93 8.16 9.78
CA GLU A 26 13.52 8.00 9.44
C GLU A 26 13.01 6.56 9.58
N GLY A 27 13.91 5.58 9.63
CA GLY A 27 13.53 4.16 9.74
C GLY A 27 12.60 3.72 8.60
N LEU A 28 11.45 3.14 8.97
CA LEU A 28 10.45 2.68 8.01
C LEU A 28 9.54 3.81 7.46
N TYR A 29 9.58 5.01 8.08
CA TYR A 29 8.72 6.13 7.74
C TYR A 29 9.31 7.00 6.62
N VAL A 30 9.39 6.44 5.43
CA VAL A 30 9.89 7.13 4.23
C VAL A 30 8.75 7.40 3.26
N GLY A 31 8.69 8.61 2.70
CA GLY A 31 7.69 9.01 1.71
C GLY A 31 6.26 8.94 2.24
N TYR A 32 5.35 8.32 1.49
CA TYR A 32 3.94 8.25 1.86
C TYR A 32 3.69 7.53 3.19
N ARG A 33 4.57 6.62 3.62
CA ARG A 33 4.45 5.93 4.90
C ARG A 33 4.49 6.90 6.07
N TYR A 34 5.34 7.91 5.98
CA TYR A 34 5.40 8.99 6.98
C TYR A 34 4.10 9.81 6.99
N PHE A 35 3.69 10.33 5.83
CA PHE A 35 2.52 11.20 5.75
C PHE A 35 1.24 10.51 6.18
N ASP A 36 1.06 9.25 5.74
CA ASP A 36 -0.11 8.45 6.08
C ASP A 36 -0.12 8.01 7.56
N SER A 37 1.04 7.67 8.13
CA SER A 37 1.13 7.21 9.52
C SER A 37 0.96 8.33 10.55
N PHE A 38 1.35 9.56 10.19
CA PHE A 38 1.30 10.71 11.09
C PHE A 38 0.23 11.74 10.69
N ASP A 39 -0.66 11.37 9.78
CA ASP A 39 -1.76 12.21 9.29
C ASP A 39 -1.28 13.60 8.85
N VAL A 40 -0.16 13.63 8.14
CA VAL A 40 0.42 14.87 7.62
C VAL A 40 -0.18 15.16 6.25
N PRO A 41 -0.88 16.29 6.07
CA PRO A 41 -1.55 16.61 4.82
C PRO A 41 -0.54 16.79 3.68
N VAL A 42 -0.83 16.18 2.55
CA VAL A 42 -0.06 16.30 1.31
C VAL A 42 -0.90 16.97 0.21
N ARG A 43 -0.23 17.58 -0.76
CA ARG A 43 -0.93 18.19 -1.90
C ARG A 43 -1.48 17.13 -2.86
N TYR A 44 -0.73 16.04 -3.05
CA TYR A 44 -1.10 14.89 -3.86
C TYR A 44 -0.66 13.63 -3.12
N GLY A 45 -1.61 12.76 -2.81
CA GLY A 45 -1.34 11.49 -2.15
C GLY A 45 -0.60 10.50 -3.04
N PHE A 46 -0.05 9.48 -2.43
CA PHE A 46 0.63 8.41 -3.15
C PHE A 46 -0.35 7.68 -4.09
N GLY A 47 0.07 7.50 -5.35
CA GLY A 47 -0.76 6.90 -6.38
C GLY A 47 -1.75 7.87 -7.05
N TYR A 48 -1.82 9.13 -6.62
CA TYR A 48 -2.65 10.13 -7.29
C TYR A 48 -2.26 10.27 -8.77
N GLY A 49 -3.26 10.34 -9.63
CA GLY A 49 -3.09 10.53 -11.05
C GLY A 49 -4.31 11.17 -11.69
N LEU A 50 -4.11 11.73 -12.88
CA LEU A 50 -5.18 12.29 -13.70
C LEU A 50 -5.49 11.35 -14.86
N SER A 51 -6.76 11.26 -15.20
CA SER A 51 -7.24 10.52 -16.36
C SER A 51 -8.25 11.37 -17.14
N TYR A 52 -8.36 11.10 -18.43
CA TYR A 52 -9.41 11.70 -19.28
C TYR A 52 -10.75 10.98 -19.16
N THR A 53 -10.81 9.93 -18.37
CA THR A 53 -12.02 9.15 -18.08
C THR A 53 -12.07 8.77 -16.60
N THR A 54 -13.17 8.22 -16.14
CA THR A 54 -13.39 7.78 -14.77
C THR A 54 -13.51 6.27 -14.69
N PHE A 55 -13.12 5.70 -13.56
CA PHE A 55 -13.18 4.26 -13.32
C PHE A 55 -13.84 3.96 -11.99
N GLU A 56 -14.50 2.81 -11.92
CA GLU A 56 -14.99 2.22 -10.68
C GLU A 56 -14.38 0.83 -10.54
N THR A 57 -13.81 0.54 -9.38
CA THR A 57 -13.26 -0.79 -9.05
C THR A 57 -14.06 -1.41 -7.93
N LYS A 58 -14.53 -2.65 -8.13
CA LYS A 58 -15.24 -3.46 -7.16
C LYS A 58 -14.41 -4.68 -6.81
N VAL A 59 -14.39 -5.03 -5.52
CA VAL A 59 -13.84 -6.30 -5.06
C VAL A 59 -14.91 -7.37 -5.21
N LEU A 60 -14.58 -8.44 -5.92
CA LEU A 60 -15.48 -9.57 -6.15
C LEU A 60 -15.30 -10.65 -5.08
N SER A 61 -14.05 -10.93 -4.72
CA SER A 61 -13.71 -11.92 -3.70
C SER A 61 -12.36 -11.61 -3.05
N THR A 62 -12.19 -12.07 -1.81
CA THR A 62 -10.91 -12.09 -1.12
C THR A 62 -10.78 -13.42 -0.39
N VAL A 63 -9.76 -14.19 -0.72
CA VAL A 63 -9.53 -15.52 -0.14
C VAL A 63 -8.07 -15.70 0.26
N LEU A 64 -7.84 -16.45 1.34
CA LEU A 64 -6.51 -16.92 1.71
C LEU A 64 -6.29 -18.29 1.08
N LYS A 65 -5.29 -18.40 0.22
CA LYS A 65 -4.96 -19.65 -0.48
C LYS A 65 -3.45 -19.76 -0.68
N ASP A 66 -2.89 -20.92 -0.40
CA ASP A 66 -1.47 -21.23 -0.66
C ASP A 66 -0.50 -20.18 -0.07
N ASN A 67 -0.75 -19.74 1.17
CA ASN A 67 0.01 -18.68 1.85
C ASN A 67 0.02 -17.32 1.11
N LYS A 68 -1.04 -17.06 0.34
CA LYS A 68 -1.27 -15.76 -0.32
C LYS A 68 -2.69 -15.30 -0.06
N ILE A 69 -2.88 -14.00 0.04
CA ILE A 69 -4.19 -13.39 -0.04
C ILE A 69 -4.45 -13.09 -1.51
N VAL A 70 -5.49 -13.71 -2.06
CA VAL A 70 -5.89 -13.51 -3.45
C VAL A 70 -7.11 -12.60 -3.46
N VAL A 71 -7.01 -11.47 -4.14
CA VAL A 71 -8.07 -10.47 -4.28
C VAL A 71 -8.49 -10.41 -5.74
N GLU A 72 -9.74 -10.74 -6.02
CA GLU A 72 -10.33 -10.58 -7.34
C GLU A 72 -11.09 -9.26 -7.40
N THR A 73 -10.81 -8.47 -8.41
CA THR A 73 -11.43 -7.17 -8.66
C THR A 73 -12.03 -7.10 -10.05
N GLU A 74 -13.02 -6.24 -10.22
CA GLU A 74 -13.52 -5.83 -11.53
C GLU A 74 -13.46 -4.32 -11.62
N THR A 75 -12.77 -3.82 -12.64
CA THR A 75 -12.65 -2.39 -12.92
C THR A 75 -13.40 -2.07 -14.20
N ILE A 76 -14.31 -1.10 -14.14
CA ILE A 76 -15.10 -0.61 -15.27
C ILE A 76 -14.73 0.84 -15.57
N ASN A 77 -14.60 1.18 -16.85
CA ASN A 77 -14.55 2.57 -17.31
C ASN A 77 -15.97 3.15 -17.28
N THR A 78 -16.21 4.08 -16.35
CA THR A 78 -17.52 4.72 -16.14
C THR A 78 -17.69 6.02 -16.91
N GLY A 79 -16.67 6.47 -17.62
CA GLY A 79 -16.77 7.63 -18.53
C GLY A 79 -17.51 7.28 -19.80
N ASP A 80 -17.86 8.29 -20.55
CA ASP A 80 -18.70 8.19 -21.75
C ASP A 80 -17.95 8.47 -23.07
N THR A 81 -16.74 9.00 -23.02
CA THR A 81 -16.05 9.54 -24.19
C THR A 81 -14.70 8.87 -24.46
N TYR A 82 -13.86 8.71 -23.44
CA TYR A 82 -12.47 8.30 -23.64
C TYR A 82 -12.18 6.90 -23.12
N SER A 83 -11.37 6.19 -23.88
CA SER A 83 -10.75 4.96 -23.39
C SER A 83 -9.56 5.27 -22.48
N GLY A 84 -9.30 4.42 -21.52
CA GLY A 84 -8.18 4.61 -20.59
C GLY A 84 -7.78 3.32 -19.90
N LYS A 85 -6.78 3.44 -19.03
CA LYS A 85 -6.29 2.37 -18.16
C LYS A 85 -6.36 2.83 -16.71
N GLU A 86 -6.68 1.92 -15.82
CA GLU A 86 -6.67 2.18 -14.37
C GLU A 86 -5.64 1.32 -13.66
N VAL A 87 -5.10 1.83 -12.57
CA VAL A 87 -4.21 1.09 -11.67
C VAL A 87 -4.98 0.72 -10.42
N VAL A 88 -5.10 -0.58 -10.15
CA VAL A 88 -5.64 -1.09 -8.88
C VAL A 88 -4.50 -1.32 -7.92
N GLN A 89 -4.59 -0.75 -6.72
CA GLN A 89 -3.59 -0.83 -5.67
C GLN A 89 -4.20 -1.50 -4.45
N LEU A 90 -3.45 -2.43 -3.86
CA LEU A 90 -3.79 -3.06 -2.59
C LEU A 90 -2.82 -2.59 -1.52
N TYR A 91 -3.37 -2.14 -0.40
CA TYR A 91 -2.60 -1.75 0.77
C TYR A 91 -2.96 -2.66 1.95
N ALA A 92 -2.07 -2.73 2.91
CA ALA A 92 -2.30 -3.47 4.15
C ALA A 92 -1.98 -2.60 5.36
N THR A 93 -2.89 -2.60 6.34
CA THR A 93 -2.61 -2.19 7.72
C THR A 93 -2.31 -3.44 8.52
N CYS A 94 -1.10 -3.53 9.06
CA CYS A 94 -0.69 -4.62 9.93
C CYS A 94 -1.09 -4.33 11.39
N PRO A 95 -1.30 -5.36 12.23
CA PRO A 95 -1.73 -5.15 13.61
C PRO A 95 -0.68 -4.39 14.42
N ALA A 96 -1.13 -3.52 15.31
CA ALA A 96 -0.26 -2.93 16.33
C ALA A 96 0.23 -4.05 17.27
N GLY A 97 1.55 -4.23 17.33
CA GLY A 97 2.19 -5.29 18.08
C GLY A 97 3.45 -4.79 18.79
N LYS A 98 4.45 -5.66 18.93
CA LYS A 98 5.75 -5.30 19.51
C LYS A 98 6.65 -4.57 18.52
N LEU A 99 6.51 -4.90 17.22
CA LEU A 99 7.31 -4.33 16.17
C LEU A 99 6.67 -3.06 15.63
N GLU A 100 7.50 -2.09 15.31
CA GLU A 100 7.07 -0.84 14.71
C GLU A 100 6.55 -1.08 13.28
N LYS A 101 5.46 -0.38 12.91
CA LYS A 101 4.81 -0.50 11.60
C LYS A 101 4.23 0.83 11.15
N GLU A 102 4.27 1.05 9.87
CA GLU A 102 3.54 2.11 9.20
C GLU A 102 2.02 1.83 9.21
N TYR A 103 1.21 2.86 9.08
CA TYR A 103 -0.25 2.72 9.06
C TYR A 103 -0.73 1.89 7.88
N ARG A 104 -0.28 2.21 6.66
CA ARG A 104 -0.57 1.41 5.45
C ARG A 104 0.68 1.21 4.61
N ARG A 105 0.85 0.00 4.06
CA ARG A 105 1.88 -0.33 3.08
C ARG A 105 1.27 -0.83 1.78
N LEU A 106 1.82 -0.40 0.64
CA LEU A 106 1.48 -0.98 -0.65
C LEU A 106 2.01 -2.41 -0.71
N VAL A 107 1.11 -3.38 -0.96
CA VAL A 107 1.45 -4.82 -0.96
C VAL A 107 1.28 -5.48 -2.30
N ALA A 108 0.41 -4.94 -3.17
CA ALA A 108 0.26 -5.38 -4.55
C ALA A 108 -0.35 -4.26 -5.40
N PHE A 109 -0.10 -4.27 -6.69
CA PHE A 109 -0.76 -3.43 -7.67
C PHE A 109 -0.72 -4.07 -9.05
N ASP A 110 -1.68 -3.72 -9.88
CA ASP A 110 -1.69 -4.08 -11.29
C ASP A 110 -2.45 -3.03 -12.10
N LYS A 111 -2.29 -3.06 -13.41
CA LYS A 111 -2.87 -2.07 -14.32
C LYS A 111 -3.73 -2.75 -15.37
N THR A 112 -4.95 -2.26 -15.55
CA THR A 112 -5.86 -2.76 -16.60
C THR A 112 -5.29 -2.60 -18.00
N GLY A 113 -5.81 -3.37 -18.94
CA GLY A 113 -5.75 -3.05 -20.36
C GLY A 113 -6.44 -1.72 -20.68
N ILE A 114 -6.51 -1.37 -21.95
CA ILE A 114 -7.29 -0.20 -22.39
C ILE A 114 -8.77 -0.57 -22.33
N LEU A 115 -9.54 0.15 -21.51
CA LEU A 115 -10.97 -0.01 -21.37
C LEU A 115 -11.70 1.11 -22.12
N ALA A 116 -12.53 0.76 -23.10
CA ALA A 116 -13.45 1.68 -23.72
C ALA A 116 -14.58 2.07 -22.75
N PRO A 117 -15.32 3.17 -22.99
CA PRO A 117 -16.49 3.52 -22.21
C PRO A 117 -17.44 2.34 -22.00
N GLY A 118 -17.79 2.07 -20.73
CA GLY A 118 -18.64 0.95 -20.33
C GLY A 118 -17.97 -0.43 -20.33
N GLN A 119 -16.74 -0.55 -20.76
CA GLN A 119 -16.00 -1.81 -20.74
C GLN A 119 -15.42 -2.08 -19.33
N SER A 120 -15.44 -3.35 -18.92
CA SER A 120 -14.82 -3.80 -17.66
C SER A 120 -13.75 -4.86 -17.89
N GLU A 121 -12.86 -5.00 -16.91
CA GLU A 121 -11.85 -6.05 -16.85
C GLU A 121 -11.78 -6.61 -15.42
N LYS A 122 -11.65 -7.93 -15.34
CA LYS A 122 -11.40 -8.62 -14.07
C LYS A 122 -9.92 -8.86 -13.90
N MET A 123 -9.42 -8.57 -12.71
CA MET A 123 -8.03 -8.76 -12.34
C MET A 123 -7.92 -9.57 -11.06
N THR A 124 -6.86 -10.36 -10.97
CA THR A 124 -6.50 -11.11 -9.78
C THR A 124 -5.19 -10.58 -9.25
N LEU A 125 -5.19 -10.01 -8.05
CA LEU A 125 -3.99 -9.55 -7.36
C LEU A 125 -3.66 -10.49 -6.22
N GLU A 126 -2.38 -10.83 -6.08
CA GLU A 126 -1.89 -11.71 -5.02
C GLU A 126 -1.00 -10.94 -4.06
N ILE A 127 -1.24 -11.13 -2.77
CA ILE A 127 -0.39 -10.62 -1.69
C ILE A 127 0.26 -11.83 -1.03
N ALA A 128 1.55 -11.99 -1.21
CA ALA A 128 2.30 -13.00 -0.47
C ALA A 128 2.42 -12.58 1.01
N LEU A 129 2.30 -13.53 1.93
CA LEU A 129 2.28 -13.23 3.37
C LEU A 129 3.58 -12.60 3.87
N ASP A 130 4.71 -12.84 3.21
CA ASP A 130 5.99 -12.20 3.50
C ASP A 130 5.94 -10.66 3.36
N LYS A 131 5.05 -10.13 2.49
CA LYS A 131 4.84 -8.69 2.34
C LYS A 131 4.18 -8.03 3.56
N LEU A 132 3.59 -8.84 4.43
CA LEU A 132 2.93 -8.40 5.66
C LEU A 132 3.83 -8.51 6.90
N THR A 133 5.01 -9.11 6.76
CA THR A 133 5.96 -9.29 7.87
C THR A 133 6.63 -7.98 8.28
N SER A 134 7.15 -7.95 9.49
CA SER A 134 8.08 -6.94 9.99
C SER A 134 9.33 -7.63 10.52
N TYR A 135 10.49 -6.99 10.39
CA TYR A 135 11.75 -7.58 10.85
C TYR A 135 11.92 -7.36 12.35
N SER A 136 12.19 -8.43 13.08
CA SER A 136 12.52 -8.40 14.50
C SER A 136 14.05 -8.49 14.66
N GLU A 137 14.68 -7.41 15.12
CA GLU A 137 16.12 -7.42 15.40
C GLU A 137 16.46 -8.37 16.55
N ALA A 138 15.56 -8.48 17.54
CA ALA A 138 15.74 -9.34 18.72
C ALA A 138 15.75 -10.83 18.34
N GLU A 139 14.95 -11.21 17.34
CA GLU A 139 14.82 -12.59 16.87
C GLU A 139 15.66 -12.86 15.61
N ALA A 140 16.23 -11.78 15.03
CA ALA A 140 16.93 -11.80 13.74
C ALA A 140 16.11 -12.48 12.62
N ALA A 141 14.79 -12.24 12.60
CA ALA A 141 13.85 -12.92 11.73
C ALA A 141 12.73 -11.99 11.26
N TRP A 142 12.06 -12.37 10.17
CA TRP A 142 10.82 -11.76 9.71
C TRP A 142 9.64 -12.38 10.44
N VAL A 143 8.78 -11.54 11.01
CA VAL A 143 7.67 -11.98 11.85
C VAL A 143 6.35 -11.43 11.31
N LEU A 144 5.35 -12.31 11.18
CA LEU A 144 3.94 -11.96 11.13
C LEU A 144 3.43 -11.95 12.57
N GLU A 145 3.13 -10.78 13.12
CA GLU A 145 2.58 -10.71 14.47
C GLU A 145 1.10 -11.05 14.47
N LYS A 146 0.64 -11.67 15.54
CA LYS A 146 -0.79 -11.95 15.76
C LYS A 146 -1.62 -10.68 15.76
N GLY A 147 -2.86 -10.77 15.30
CA GLY A 147 -3.81 -9.66 15.28
C GLY A 147 -4.55 -9.55 13.96
N SER A 148 -5.19 -8.41 13.74
CA SER A 148 -6.00 -8.17 12.55
C SER A 148 -5.21 -7.41 11.50
N TYR A 149 -5.17 -7.95 10.31
CA TYR A 149 -4.61 -7.34 9.11
C TYR A 149 -5.76 -6.82 8.26
N VAL A 150 -5.78 -5.52 7.97
CA VAL A 150 -6.82 -4.92 7.12
C VAL A 150 -6.26 -4.74 5.73
N ILE A 151 -6.94 -5.28 4.74
CA ILE A 151 -6.60 -5.09 3.33
C ILE A 151 -7.47 -3.98 2.75
N TRP A 152 -6.86 -3.07 2.03
CA TRP A 152 -7.49 -1.93 1.39
C TRP A 152 -7.31 -2.01 -0.11
N THR A 153 -8.28 -1.52 -0.86
CA THR A 153 -8.20 -1.41 -2.32
C THR A 153 -8.58 -0.01 -2.78
N GLY A 154 -7.92 0.46 -3.83
CA GLY A 154 -8.17 1.76 -4.45
C GLY A 154 -7.26 2.00 -5.63
N ASN A 155 -7.39 3.16 -6.27
CA ASN A 155 -6.47 3.62 -7.32
C ASN A 155 -5.40 4.60 -6.80
N SER A 156 -5.51 4.97 -5.54
CA SER A 156 -4.53 5.77 -4.81
C SER A 156 -4.65 5.49 -3.32
N LEU A 157 -3.71 5.96 -2.54
CA LEU A 157 -3.74 5.80 -1.08
C LEU A 157 -4.98 6.47 -0.47
N GLU A 158 -5.29 7.69 -0.91
CA GLU A 158 -6.43 8.48 -0.39
C GLU A 158 -7.79 7.88 -0.78
N SER A 159 -7.90 7.32 -1.99
CA SER A 159 -9.14 6.69 -2.47
C SER A 159 -9.32 5.25 -1.97
N SER A 160 -8.33 4.69 -1.29
CA SER A 160 -8.41 3.30 -0.82
C SER A 160 -9.43 3.13 0.30
N SER A 161 -10.16 2.03 0.25
CA SER A 161 -11.14 1.63 1.25
C SER A 161 -10.90 0.19 1.72
N PRO A 162 -11.25 -0.15 2.98
CA PRO A 162 -11.09 -1.52 3.48
C PRO A 162 -11.94 -2.49 2.67
N CYS A 163 -11.36 -3.61 2.27
CA CYS A 163 -12.06 -4.65 1.52
C CYS A 163 -12.03 -6.03 2.19
N ALA A 164 -11.07 -6.28 3.09
CA ALA A 164 -11.01 -7.53 3.84
C ALA A 164 -10.28 -7.35 5.16
N VAL A 165 -10.56 -8.24 6.11
CA VAL A 165 -9.82 -8.38 7.36
C VAL A 165 -9.39 -9.82 7.53
N LEU A 166 -8.11 -10.03 7.77
CA LEU A 166 -7.51 -11.30 8.16
C LEU A 166 -7.17 -11.26 9.63
N ALA A 167 -7.52 -12.30 10.38
CA ALA A 167 -7.07 -12.48 11.76
C ALA A 167 -6.03 -13.59 11.85
N LEU A 168 -4.96 -13.33 12.60
CA LEU A 168 -3.91 -14.28 12.92
C LEU A 168 -3.88 -14.48 14.44
N ASP A 169 -4.02 -15.71 14.90
CA ASP A 169 -4.16 -16.01 16.33
C ASP A 169 -2.81 -16.12 17.08
N ALA A 170 -1.72 -16.35 16.36
CA ALA A 170 -0.38 -16.48 16.90
C ALA A 170 0.66 -15.84 15.98
N ASP A 171 1.80 -15.42 16.57
CA ASP A 171 2.94 -14.95 15.80
C ASP A 171 3.52 -16.08 14.93
N VAL A 172 3.91 -15.74 13.70
CA VAL A 172 4.57 -16.67 12.77
C VAL A 172 5.92 -16.11 12.40
N VAL A 173 6.97 -16.85 12.65
CA VAL A 173 8.35 -16.52 12.26
C VAL A 173 8.64 -17.20 10.93
N LEU A 174 9.18 -16.43 9.96
CA LEU A 174 9.52 -16.89 8.60
C LEU A 174 11.03 -16.95 8.41
#